data_141fb9aaba4b778c21f8b3e2a50d34c8
#
_entry.id   141fb9aaba4b778c21f8b3e2a50d34c8
#
_cell.length_a   1.000
_cell.length_b   1.000
_cell.length_c   1.000
_cell.angle_alpha   90.00
_cell.angle_beta   90.00
_cell.angle_gamma   90.00
#
_symmetry.space_group_name_H-M   'P 1'
#
loop_
_entity.id
_entity.type
_entity.pdbx_description
1 polymer ?
#
loop_
_entity_poly.entity_id
_entity_poly.type
_entity_poly.pdbx_seq_one_letter_code
_entity_poly.pdbx_strand_id
1 'polypeptide(L)'
;MIYFASDVHLGAGGEAVARTTERRFVAWLDAVARDAEAIFLVGDIFDFWFEYRRVVPKGFVRTLGKLAQLTDRGIRVVFFTGNHDMWVGDYLTRECGIEVYTAPQLMTLSGRQVFVAHGDNMKIDGQPMLKLLNRTFRSRTMKRLFSWGVHPDLAMKFGHWWSGKSRKSHNDKDDRARREGAGGGFDASLTEPLIEYAREYAAVHAVDHFVFGHMHFARDFREGALHVVNLGCWEKNPAYAVLDDRGEMTLKYLEP
;
A
#
# COMPACT_ATOMS: atom_id res chain seq x y z
N MET A 1 -15.57 -11.81 5.55
CA MET A 1 -14.61 -10.75 6.01
C MET A 1 -13.82 -10.17 4.86
N ILE A 2 -13.49 -8.87 4.88
CA ILE A 2 -12.61 -8.21 3.89
C ILE A 2 -11.38 -7.66 4.63
N TYR A 3 -10.19 -7.95 4.11
CA TYR A 3 -8.91 -7.61 4.73
C TYR A 3 -8.14 -6.58 3.92
N PHE A 4 -7.46 -5.64 4.60
CA PHE A 4 -6.67 -4.57 3.97
C PHE A 4 -5.26 -4.53 4.57
N ALA A 5 -4.23 -4.54 3.73
CA ALA A 5 -2.84 -4.35 4.12
C ALA A 5 -2.13 -3.43 3.14
N SER A 6 -1.10 -2.71 3.59
CA SER A 6 -0.25 -1.86 2.75
C SER A 6 1.18 -1.83 3.25
N ASP A 7 2.07 -1.18 2.51
CA ASP A 7 3.43 -0.83 2.94
C ASP A 7 4.21 -2.01 3.53
N VAL A 8 4.14 -3.16 2.86
CA VAL A 8 4.88 -4.37 3.23
C VAL A 8 6.34 -4.25 2.84
N HIS A 9 6.64 -3.53 1.75
CA HIS A 9 7.96 -3.29 1.21
C HIS A 9 8.79 -4.57 1.05
N LEU A 10 8.20 -5.57 0.41
CA LEU A 10 8.89 -6.84 0.11
C LEU A 10 10.17 -6.58 -0.69
N GLY A 11 11.27 -7.12 -0.22
CA GLY A 11 12.60 -6.91 -0.80
C GLY A 11 13.44 -5.84 -0.10
N ALA A 12 12.87 -5.10 0.85
CA ALA A 12 13.57 -4.10 1.64
C ALA A 12 14.52 -4.70 2.71
N GLY A 13 15.50 -3.91 3.18
CA GLY A 13 16.28 -4.20 4.38
C GLY A 13 17.37 -5.28 4.24
N GLY A 14 17.72 -5.66 3.01
CA GLY A 14 18.69 -6.73 2.75
C GLY A 14 18.06 -8.12 2.79
N GLU A 15 18.82 -9.16 2.36
CA GLU A 15 18.26 -10.48 2.06
C GLU A 15 17.60 -11.17 3.26
N ALA A 16 18.21 -11.12 4.43
CA ALA A 16 17.67 -11.79 5.63
C ALA A 16 16.37 -11.14 6.11
N VAL A 17 16.34 -9.80 6.16
CA VAL A 17 15.15 -9.04 6.55
C VAL A 17 14.03 -9.23 5.52
N ALA A 18 14.35 -9.11 4.23
CA ALA A 18 13.40 -9.31 3.14
C ALA A 18 12.74 -10.69 3.20
N ARG A 19 13.51 -11.75 3.45
CA ARG A 19 12.97 -13.13 3.60
C ARG A 19 12.07 -13.26 4.83
N THR A 20 12.43 -12.63 5.93
CA THR A 20 11.62 -12.65 7.15
C THR A 20 10.28 -11.95 6.94
N THR A 21 10.31 -10.76 6.32
CA THR A 21 9.12 -9.99 5.98
C THR A 21 8.22 -10.77 5.01
N GLU A 22 8.80 -11.38 3.96
CA GLU A 22 8.04 -12.19 3.01
C GLU A 22 7.33 -13.37 3.70
N ARG A 23 8.04 -14.11 4.57
CA ARG A 23 7.44 -15.24 5.31
C ARG A 23 6.32 -14.78 6.25
N ARG A 24 6.52 -13.66 6.95
CA ARG A 24 5.49 -13.06 7.82
C ARG A 24 4.26 -12.66 7.03
N PHE A 25 4.44 -12.02 5.89
CA PHE A 25 3.34 -11.63 5.02
C PHE A 25 2.58 -12.83 4.46
N VAL A 26 3.28 -13.88 4.01
CA VAL A 26 2.66 -15.12 3.54
C VAL A 26 1.91 -15.83 4.67
N ALA A 27 2.45 -15.87 5.88
CA ALA A 27 1.76 -16.44 7.03
C ALA A 27 0.48 -15.68 7.39
N TRP A 28 0.49 -14.35 7.28
CA TRP A 28 -0.72 -13.53 7.44
C TRP A 28 -1.74 -13.83 6.34
N LEU A 29 -1.32 -13.92 5.07
CA LEU A 29 -2.20 -14.31 3.96
C LEU A 29 -2.85 -15.68 4.22
N ASP A 30 -2.09 -16.65 4.76
CA ASP A 30 -2.62 -17.96 5.16
C ASP A 30 -3.65 -17.86 6.28
N ALA A 31 -3.39 -17.02 7.27
CA ALA A 31 -4.29 -16.85 8.42
C ALA A 31 -5.63 -16.23 7.98
N VAL A 32 -5.59 -15.14 7.19
CA VAL A 32 -6.81 -14.46 6.74
C VAL A 32 -7.58 -15.23 5.68
N ALA A 33 -6.91 -16.08 4.89
CA ALA A 33 -7.55 -16.92 3.87
C ALA A 33 -8.58 -17.92 4.40
N ARG A 34 -8.71 -18.05 5.72
CA ARG A 34 -9.69 -18.96 6.37
C ARG A 34 -11.12 -18.46 6.24
N ASP A 35 -11.30 -17.15 6.23
CA ASP A 35 -12.61 -16.48 6.21
C ASP A 35 -12.66 -15.25 5.30
N ALA A 36 -11.57 -14.98 4.56
CA ALA A 36 -11.51 -13.87 3.62
C ALA A 36 -12.44 -14.10 2.41
N GLU A 37 -13.34 -13.17 2.18
CA GLU A 37 -14.04 -12.97 0.91
C GLU A 37 -13.16 -12.20 -0.08
N ALA A 38 -12.47 -11.17 0.43
CA ALA A 38 -11.55 -10.36 -0.34
C ALA A 38 -10.34 -9.89 0.47
N ILE A 39 -9.21 -9.70 -0.21
CA ILE A 39 -7.97 -9.14 0.34
C ILE A 39 -7.55 -7.96 -0.52
N PHE A 40 -7.44 -6.79 0.09
CA PHE A 40 -7.02 -5.54 -0.52
C PHE A 40 -5.58 -5.22 -0.14
N LEU A 41 -4.71 -5.18 -1.12
CA LEU A 41 -3.30 -4.78 -1.02
C LEU A 41 -3.19 -3.33 -1.46
N VAL A 42 -3.07 -2.41 -0.49
CA VAL A 42 -3.28 -0.97 -0.72
C VAL A 42 -1.96 -0.24 -0.98
N GLY A 43 -1.18 -0.76 -1.94
CA GLY A 43 0.06 -0.17 -2.43
C GLY A 43 1.29 -0.43 -1.57
N ASP A 44 2.46 -0.23 -2.19
CA ASP A 44 3.79 -0.42 -1.58
C ASP A 44 3.97 -1.82 -0.97
N ILE A 45 3.38 -2.84 -1.63
CA ILE A 45 3.57 -4.24 -1.25
C ILE A 45 4.99 -4.67 -1.60
N PHE A 46 5.50 -4.22 -2.73
CA PHE A 46 6.88 -4.43 -3.14
C PHE A 46 7.71 -3.17 -2.88
N ASP A 47 8.93 -3.32 -2.37
CA ASP A 47 9.87 -2.21 -2.17
C ASP A 47 10.23 -1.50 -3.48
N PHE A 48 10.26 -2.27 -4.56
CA PHE A 48 10.33 -1.77 -5.92
C PHE A 48 9.81 -2.82 -6.90
N TRP A 49 8.89 -2.41 -7.78
CA TRP A 49 8.36 -3.28 -8.82
C TRP A 49 8.36 -2.56 -10.16
N PHE A 50 9.00 -3.17 -11.17
CA PHE A 50 9.02 -2.68 -12.54
C PHE A 50 8.84 -3.83 -13.53
N GLU A 51 7.81 -3.78 -14.34
CA GLU A 51 7.58 -4.77 -15.40
C GLU A 51 8.14 -4.29 -16.73
N TYR A 52 9.08 -5.08 -17.25
CA TYR A 52 9.47 -5.06 -18.65
C TYR A 52 8.54 -5.95 -19.47
N ARG A 53 8.67 -5.86 -20.80
CA ARG A 53 7.82 -6.66 -21.70
C ARG A 53 7.94 -8.17 -21.48
N ARG A 54 9.09 -8.67 -21.05
CA ARG A 54 9.39 -10.11 -20.88
C ARG A 54 10.13 -10.43 -19.59
N VAL A 55 10.31 -9.47 -18.70
CA VAL A 55 11.08 -9.64 -17.46
C VAL A 55 10.37 -8.94 -16.32
N VAL A 56 10.29 -9.60 -15.19
CA VAL A 56 9.82 -9.08 -13.91
C VAL A 56 10.93 -9.17 -12.86
N PRO A 57 10.85 -8.46 -11.74
CA PRO A 57 11.82 -8.56 -10.66
C PRO A 57 11.96 -9.99 -10.14
N LYS A 58 13.20 -10.39 -9.83
CA LYS A 58 13.49 -11.69 -9.22
C LYS A 58 13.03 -11.72 -7.77
N GLY A 59 12.64 -12.89 -7.30
CA GLY A 59 12.21 -13.10 -5.92
C GLY A 59 10.70 -13.18 -5.78
N PHE A 60 10.22 -12.99 -4.54
CA PHE A 60 8.80 -12.96 -4.20
C PHE A 60 8.00 -14.22 -4.54
N VAL A 61 8.69 -15.33 -4.81
CA VAL A 61 8.07 -16.58 -5.28
C VAL A 61 7.02 -17.10 -4.30
N ARG A 62 7.27 -16.95 -2.99
CA ARG A 62 6.30 -17.36 -1.96
C ARG A 62 5.07 -16.50 -1.97
N THR A 63 5.26 -15.17 -2.05
CA THR A 63 4.17 -14.21 -2.09
C THR A 63 3.34 -14.37 -3.36
N LEU A 64 3.99 -14.40 -4.52
CA LEU A 64 3.30 -14.54 -5.82
C LEU A 64 2.54 -15.88 -5.89
N GLY A 65 3.18 -16.97 -5.48
CA GLY A 65 2.54 -18.29 -5.43
C GLY A 65 1.37 -18.34 -4.43
N LYS A 66 1.47 -17.63 -3.29
CA LYS A 66 0.37 -17.52 -2.34
C LYS A 66 -0.79 -16.72 -2.91
N LEU A 67 -0.52 -15.58 -3.54
CA LEU A 67 -1.56 -14.75 -4.15
C LEU A 67 -2.29 -15.50 -5.27
N ALA A 68 -1.56 -16.21 -6.14
CA ALA A 68 -2.16 -17.08 -7.15
C ALA A 68 -3.03 -18.19 -6.52
N GLN A 69 -2.53 -18.85 -5.47
CA GLN A 69 -3.30 -19.88 -4.76
C GLN A 69 -4.61 -19.32 -4.15
N LEU A 70 -4.60 -18.08 -3.65
CA LEU A 70 -5.79 -17.44 -3.08
C LEU A 70 -6.84 -17.17 -4.15
N THR A 71 -6.43 -16.62 -5.29
CA THR A 71 -7.33 -16.35 -6.42
C THR A 71 -7.87 -17.65 -7.05
N ASP A 72 -7.03 -18.71 -7.19
CA ASP A 72 -7.47 -20.04 -7.62
C ASP A 72 -8.52 -20.68 -6.69
N ARG A 73 -8.51 -20.29 -5.40
CA ARG A 73 -9.54 -20.69 -4.41
C ARG A 73 -10.78 -19.82 -4.44
N GLY A 74 -10.85 -18.83 -5.32
CA GLY A 74 -11.98 -17.90 -5.46
C GLY A 74 -11.95 -16.73 -4.48
N ILE A 75 -10.87 -16.51 -3.72
CA ILE A 75 -10.73 -15.32 -2.89
C ILE A 75 -10.36 -14.15 -3.79
N ARG A 76 -11.16 -13.09 -3.74
CA ARG A 76 -10.89 -11.87 -4.50
C ARG A 76 -9.65 -11.17 -3.96
N VAL A 77 -8.62 -11.00 -4.78
CA VAL A 77 -7.42 -10.23 -4.41
C VAL A 77 -7.36 -8.96 -5.25
N VAL A 78 -7.31 -7.82 -4.57
CA VAL A 78 -7.28 -6.47 -5.18
C VAL A 78 -5.97 -5.79 -4.81
N PHE A 79 -5.29 -5.24 -5.80
CA PHE A 79 -4.02 -4.55 -5.64
C PHE A 79 -4.14 -3.09 -6.09
N PHE A 80 -3.87 -2.16 -5.19
CA PHE A 80 -3.67 -0.75 -5.53
C PHE A 80 -2.19 -0.48 -5.69
N THR A 81 -1.80 0.27 -6.70
CA THR A 81 -0.41 0.68 -6.85
C THR A 81 -0.07 1.81 -5.89
N GLY A 82 1.05 1.69 -5.18
CA GLY A 82 1.68 2.77 -4.44
C GLY A 82 2.76 3.49 -5.26
N ASN A 83 3.62 4.24 -4.59
CA ASN A 83 4.71 4.95 -5.25
C ASN A 83 5.95 4.06 -5.50
N HIS A 84 6.10 2.95 -4.77
CA HIS A 84 7.18 1.98 -4.95
C HIS A 84 6.87 0.91 -6.01
N ASP A 85 5.60 0.59 -6.19
CA ASP A 85 5.15 -0.43 -7.14
C ASP A 85 4.19 0.12 -8.21
N MET A 86 4.29 1.43 -8.51
CA MET A 86 3.45 2.11 -9.51
C MET A 86 3.64 1.57 -10.95
N TRP A 87 4.69 0.81 -11.19
CA TRP A 87 5.02 0.28 -12.52
C TRP A 87 4.63 -1.18 -12.69
N VAL A 88 3.70 -1.66 -11.89
CA VAL A 88 2.94 -2.87 -12.14
C VAL A 88 2.26 -2.76 -13.51
N GLY A 89 2.37 -3.83 -14.31
CA GLY A 89 1.73 -3.97 -15.60
C GLY A 89 0.58 -4.97 -15.56
N ASP A 90 0.64 -6.00 -16.41
CA ASP A 90 -0.39 -7.04 -16.48
C ASP A 90 0.05 -8.38 -15.86
N TYR A 91 1.28 -8.49 -15.39
CA TYR A 91 1.83 -9.73 -14.85
C TYR A 91 1.02 -10.25 -13.65
N LEU A 92 0.75 -9.40 -12.65
CA LEU A 92 0.00 -9.81 -11.47
C LEU A 92 -1.43 -10.25 -11.81
N THR A 93 -2.06 -9.58 -12.79
CA THR A 93 -3.41 -9.96 -13.24
C THR A 93 -3.38 -11.28 -14.00
N ARG A 94 -2.42 -11.49 -14.91
CA ARG A 94 -2.37 -12.67 -15.77
C ARG A 94 -1.88 -13.91 -15.06
N GLU A 95 -0.85 -13.78 -14.22
CA GLU A 95 -0.19 -14.91 -13.57
C GLU A 95 -0.77 -15.21 -12.16
N CYS A 96 -1.32 -14.21 -11.50
CA CYS A 96 -1.85 -14.36 -10.14
C CYS A 96 -3.36 -14.09 -10.02
N GLY A 97 -4.07 -13.76 -11.10
CA GLY A 97 -5.52 -13.51 -11.07
C GLY A 97 -5.94 -12.26 -10.27
N ILE A 98 -5.03 -11.31 -10.03
CA ILE A 98 -5.24 -10.15 -9.17
C ILE A 98 -5.90 -9.01 -9.95
N GLU A 99 -6.88 -8.33 -9.34
CA GLU A 99 -7.42 -7.07 -9.86
C GLU A 99 -6.49 -5.92 -9.51
N VAL A 100 -6.00 -5.16 -10.49
CA VAL A 100 -5.05 -4.05 -10.27
C VAL A 100 -5.70 -2.70 -10.53
N TYR A 101 -5.64 -1.81 -9.55
CA TYR A 101 -6.09 -0.43 -9.64
C TYR A 101 -4.91 0.54 -9.51
N THR A 102 -4.82 1.49 -10.42
CA THR A 102 -3.77 2.53 -10.45
C THR A 102 -4.25 3.91 -9.97
N ALA A 103 -5.50 3.99 -9.55
CA ALA A 103 -6.16 5.18 -9.06
C ALA A 103 -7.06 4.85 -7.86
N PRO A 104 -7.37 5.83 -7.01
CA PRO A 104 -8.33 5.69 -5.91
C PRO A 104 -9.67 5.15 -6.39
N GLN A 105 -10.34 4.37 -5.55
CA GLN A 105 -11.66 3.81 -5.82
C GLN A 105 -12.60 4.04 -4.65
N LEU A 106 -13.84 4.39 -4.96
CA LEU A 106 -14.97 4.30 -4.02
C LEU A 106 -15.74 3.03 -4.37
N MET A 107 -15.84 2.12 -3.43
CA MET A 107 -16.41 0.79 -3.63
C MET A 107 -17.47 0.49 -2.58
N THR A 108 -18.50 -0.25 -2.96
CA THR A 108 -19.46 -0.80 -1.99
C THR A 108 -18.94 -2.16 -1.50
N LEU A 109 -18.56 -2.24 -0.23
CA LEU A 109 -18.03 -3.43 0.43
C LEU A 109 -18.83 -3.70 1.70
N SER A 110 -19.33 -4.91 1.90
CA SER A 110 -20.20 -5.28 3.05
C SER A 110 -21.32 -4.24 3.30
N GLY A 111 -21.92 -3.70 2.22
CA GLY A 111 -22.97 -2.68 2.30
C GLY A 111 -22.52 -1.27 2.69
N ARG A 112 -21.22 -1.01 2.82
CA ARG A 112 -20.61 0.29 3.14
C ARG A 112 -19.90 0.90 1.94
N GLN A 113 -19.91 2.22 1.86
CA GLN A 113 -19.11 2.98 0.91
C GLN A 113 -17.68 3.14 1.42
N VAL A 114 -16.74 2.41 0.86
CA VAL A 114 -15.34 2.39 1.27
C VAL A 114 -14.47 3.06 0.21
N PHE A 115 -13.82 4.15 0.59
CA PHE A 115 -12.82 4.80 -0.27
C PHE A 115 -11.45 4.18 -0.01
N VAL A 116 -10.84 3.60 -1.04
CA VAL A 116 -9.53 2.94 -0.95
C VAL A 116 -8.52 3.62 -1.85
N ALA A 117 -7.40 4.02 -1.29
CA ALA A 117 -6.28 4.60 -2.02
C ALA A 117 -4.96 4.37 -1.28
N HIS A 118 -3.82 4.34 -2.00
CA HIS A 118 -2.53 4.30 -1.32
C HIS A 118 -2.25 5.58 -0.52
N GLY A 119 -2.51 6.76 -1.09
CA GLY A 119 -2.38 8.03 -0.38
C GLY A 119 -1.23 8.94 -0.85
N ASP A 120 -0.31 8.43 -1.66
CA ASP A 120 0.89 9.15 -2.15
C ASP A 120 0.59 10.40 -2.99
N ASN A 121 -0.61 10.52 -3.53
CA ASN A 121 -1.04 11.64 -4.38
C ASN A 121 -2.10 12.56 -3.72
N MET A 122 -2.37 12.35 -2.43
CA MET A 122 -3.36 13.15 -1.70
C MET A 122 -2.70 14.43 -1.15
N LYS A 123 -3.38 15.59 -1.33
CA LYS A 123 -2.91 16.89 -0.80
C LYS A 123 -1.50 17.32 -1.24
N ILE A 124 -1.12 17.02 -2.48
CA ILE A 124 0.15 17.48 -3.09
C ILE A 124 0.01 18.83 -3.84
N ASP A 125 -1.11 19.53 -3.68
CA ASP A 125 -1.45 20.73 -4.45
C ASP A 125 -0.44 21.88 -4.30
N GLY A 126 0.20 21.99 -3.14
CA GLY A 126 1.26 22.95 -2.88
C GLY A 126 2.67 22.53 -3.38
N GLN A 127 2.81 21.37 -4.03
CA GLN A 127 4.10 20.79 -4.41
C GLN A 127 4.20 20.53 -5.93
N PRO A 128 4.40 21.57 -6.77
CA PRO A 128 4.34 21.43 -8.22
C PRO A 128 5.41 20.49 -8.80
N MET A 129 6.59 20.45 -8.19
CA MET A 129 7.66 19.53 -8.57
C MET A 129 7.26 18.08 -8.33
N LEU A 130 6.64 17.77 -7.19
CA LEU A 130 6.18 16.42 -6.85
C LEU A 130 5.02 15.99 -7.77
N LYS A 131 4.10 16.91 -8.08
CA LYS A 131 3.04 16.67 -9.09
C LYS A 131 3.63 16.32 -10.45
N LEU A 132 4.65 17.08 -10.90
CA LEU A 132 5.29 16.83 -12.18
C LEU A 132 6.01 15.47 -12.18
N LEU A 133 6.75 15.15 -11.13
CA LEU A 133 7.41 13.86 -10.97
C LEU A 133 6.41 12.70 -11.00
N ASN A 134 5.34 12.76 -10.19
CA ASN A 134 4.31 11.74 -10.16
C ASN A 134 3.63 11.56 -11.52
N ARG A 135 3.31 12.68 -12.20
CA ARG A 135 2.73 12.63 -13.56
C ARG A 135 3.70 11.97 -14.55
N THR A 136 4.99 12.30 -14.46
CA THR A 136 6.02 11.76 -15.35
C THR A 136 6.20 10.26 -15.11
N PHE A 137 6.38 9.84 -13.86
CA PHE A 137 6.59 8.43 -13.52
C PHE A 137 5.35 7.56 -13.77
N ARG A 138 4.15 8.10 -13.64
CA ARG A 138 2.89 7.39 -13.98
C ARG A 138 2.56 7.42 -15.48
N SER A 139 3.35 8.14 -16.32
CA SER A 139 3.13 8.23 -17.76
C SER A 139 3.44 6.89 -18.46
N ARG A 140 2.49 6.36 -19.24
CA ARG A 140 2.68 5.16 -20.06
C ARG A 140 3.82 5.30 -21.07
N THR A 141 3.99 6.52 -21.62
CA THR A 141 5.05 6.83 -22.58
C THR A 141 6.42 6.77 -21.90
N MET A 142 6.57 7.38 -20.73
CA MET A 142 7.81 7.33 -19.97
C MET A 142 8.15 5.90 -19.53
N LYS A 143 7.16 5.12 -19.08
CA LYS A 143 7.34 3.70 -18.76
C LYS A 143 7.89 2.92 -19.98
N ARG A 144 7.33 3.16 -21.18
CA ARG A 144 7.78 2.50 -22.43
C ARG A 144 9.22 2.91 -22.79
N LEU A 145 9.53 4.21 -22.76
CA LEU A 145 10.88 4.72 -23.06
C LEU A 145 11.91 4.17 -22.07
N PHE A 146 11.59 4.16 -20.79
CA PHE A 146 12.44 3.61 -19.76
C PHE A 146 12.67 2.10 -19.96
N SER A 147 11.61 1.34 -20.24
CA SER A 147 11.72 -0.11 -20.47
C SER A 147 12.46 -0.47 -21.77
N TRP A 148 12.53 0.45 -22.72
CA TRP A 148 13.30 0.26 -23.96
C TRP A 148 14.76 0.65 -23.81
N GLY A 149 15.07 1.71 -23.08
CA GLY A 149 16.41 2.29 -23.01
C GLY A 149 17.24 1.92 -21.77
N VAL A 150 16.63 1.39 -20.69
CA VAL A 150 17.31 1.07 -19.44
C VAL A 150 17.38 -0.41 -19.22
N HIS A 151 18.62 -0.94 -19.01
CA HIS A 151 18.82 -2.35 -18.70
C HIS A 151 18.11 -2.72 -17.37
N PRO A 152 17.45 -3.90 -17.26
CA PRO A 152 16.72 -4.30 -16.04
C PRO A 152 17.54 -4.21 -14.75
N ASP A 153 18.80 -4.62 -14.75
CA ASP A 153 19.66 -4.58 -13.58
C ASP A 153 19.97 -3.14 -13.12
N LEU A 154 20.07 -2.19 -14.06
CA LEU A 154 20.25 -0.77 -13.75
C LEU A 154 18.95 -0.17 -13.18
N ALA A 155 17.81 -0.53 -13.74
CA ALA A 155 16.50 -0.12 -13.22
C ALA A 155 16.28 -0.64 -11.79
N MET A 156 16.61 -1.90 -11.51
CA MET A 156 16.50 -2.50 -10.18
C MET A 156 17.45 -1.82 -9.18
N LYS A 157 18.72 -1.55 -9.56
CA LYS A 157 19.67 -0.81 -8.69
C LYS A 157 19.17 0.59 -8.38
N PHE A 158 18.68 1.32 -9.39
CA PHE A 158 18.12 2.66 -9.22
C PHE A 158 16.88 2.62 -8.33
N GLY A 159 15.96 1.67 -8.58
CA GLY A 159 14.73 1.51 -7.83
C GLY A 159 15.00 1.23 -6.35
N HIS A 160 15.87 0.30 -6.03
CA HIS A 160 16.24 0.00 -4.64
C HIS A 160 16.94 1.18 -3.95
N TRP A 161 17.81 1.91 -4.67
CA TRP A 161 18.42 3.11 -4.13
C TRP A 161 17.38 4.21 -3.83
N TRP A 162 16.47 4.46 -4.78
CA TRP A 162 15.39 5.43 -4.63
C TRP A 162 14.45 5.06 -3.48
N SER A 163 14.02 3.81 -3.46
CA SER A 163 13.16 3.25 -2.42
C SER A 163 13.79 3.37 -1.03
N GLY A 164 15.06 2.99 -0.89
CA GLY A 164 15.80 3.13 0.36
C GLY A 164 15.86 4.57 0.87
N LYS A 165 16.05 5.55 -0.04
CA LYS A 165 16.07 6.97 0.30
C LYS A 165 14.67 7.46 0.73
N SER A 166 13.62 7.04 0.04
CA SER A 166 12.23 7.39 0.38
C SER A 166 11.86 6.86 1.76
N ARG A 167 12.07 5.57 2.03
CA ARG A 167 11.79 4.95 3.34
C ARG A 167 12.58 5.60 4.47
N LYS A 168 13.86 5.89 4.27
CA LYS A 168 14.68 6.57 5.29
C LYS A 168 14.08 7.93 5.65
N SER A 169 13.64 8.70 4.65
CA SER A 169 12.97 9.99 4.90
C SER A 169 11.68 9.86 5.70
N HIS A 170 10.85 8.82 5.46
CA HIS A 170 9.64 8.58 6.23
C HIS A 170 9.96 8.08 7.64
N ASN A 171 10.87 7.12 7.78
CA ASN A 171 11.29 6.60 9.08
C ASN A 171 11.93 7.67 9.98
N ASP A 172 12.74 8.58 9.40
CA ASP A 172 13.33 9.70 10.15
C ASP A 172 12.26 10.68 10.66
N LYS A 173 11.21 10.93 9.86
CA LYS A 173 10.05 11.74 10.29
C LYS A 173 9.25 11.06 11.39
N ASP A 174 9.00 9.76 11.26
CA ASP A 174 8.30 8.96 12.27
C ASP A 174 9.07 8.92 13.60
N ASP A 175 10.39 8.68 13.55
CA ASP A 175 11.24 8.62 14.74
C ASP A 175 11.38 10.01 15.40
N ARG A 176 11.38 11.08 14.60
CA ARG A 176 11.36 12.46 15.09
C ARG A 176 10.04 12.78 15.79
N ALA A 177 8.90 12.48 15.15
CA ALA A 177 7.58 12.69 15.72
C ALA A 177 7.38 11.88 17.02
N ARG A 178 7.91 10.66 17.11
CA ARG A 178 7.91 9.85 18.34
C ARG A 178 8.75 10.47 19.45
N ARG A 179 9.90 11.08 19.13
CA ARG A 179 10.79 11.73 20.11
C ARG A 179 10.20 13.07 20.59
N GLU A 180 9.64 13.87 19.70
CA GLU A 180 8.99 15.14 20.01
C GLU A 180 7.66 14.93 20.75
N GLY A 181 6.97 13.79 20.52
CA GLY A 181 5.78 13.33 21.25
C GLY A 181 6.06 12.61 22.57
N ALA A 182 7.33 12.50 23.03
CA ALA A 182 7.71 11.82 24.27
C ALA A 182 7.11 12.45 25.57
N GLY A 183 6.33 13.54 25.45
CA GLY A 183 5.47 14.09 26.49
C GLY A 183 4.06 13.48 26.55
N GLY A 184 3.80 12.33 25.89
CA GLY A 184 2.54 11.58 26.00
C GLY A 184 1.52 11.83 24.88
N GLY A 185 1.86 12.57 23.83
CA GLY A 185 0.99 12.85 22.68
C GLY A 185 1.60 12.36 21.36
N PHE A 186 0.83 11.59 20.59
CA PHE A 186 1.12 11.27 19.21
C PHE A 186 1.09 12.54 18.35
N ASP A 187 2.10 12.75 17.48
CA ASP A 187 2.05 13.83 16.48
C ASP A 187 1.03 13.49 15.38
N ALA A 188 -0.19 14.01 15.57
CA ALA A 188 -1.30 13.84 14.64
C ALA A 188 -0.99 14.41 13.24
N SER A 189 0.00 15.30 13.13
CA SER A 189 0.33 16.00 11.88
C SER A 189 0.78 15.06 10.76
N LEU A 190 1.32 13.88 11.07
CA LEU A 190 1.80 12.92 10.07
C LEU A 190 0.68 12.41 9.15
N THR A 191 -0.52 12.15 9.69
CA THR A 191 -1.67 11.67 8.91
C THR A 191 -2.66 12.78 8.57
N GLU A 192 -2.44 14.00 9.05
CA GLU A 192 -3.35 15.12 8.85
C GLU A 192 -3.67 15.41 7.37
N PRO A 193 -2.71 15.36 6.42
CA PRO A 193 -3.03 15.56 5.00
C PRO A 193 -4.06 14.56 4.46
N LEU A 194 -4.02 13.30 4.90
CA LEU A 194 -4.97 12.26 4.48
C LEU A 194 -6.34 12.47 5.14
N ILE A 195 -6.37 12.87 6.40
CA ILE A 195 -7.60 13.19 7.13
C ILE A 195 -8.26 14.43 6.52
N GLU A 196 -7.48 15.44 6.20
CA GLU A 196 -7.97 16.66 5.56
C GLU A 196 -8.56 16.36 4.17
N TYR A 197 -7.87 15.53 3.36
CA TYR A 197 -8.41 15.04 2.11
C TYR A 197 -9.73 14.29 2.30
N ALA A 198 -9.80 13.40 3.30
CA ALA A 198 -11.00 12.63 3.60
C ALA A 198 -12.18 13.53 4.01
N ARG A 199 -11.94 14.59 4.82
CA ARG A 199 -12.97 15.59 5.18
C ARG A 199 -13.52 16.30 3.94
N GLU A 200 -12.64 16.77 3.05
CA GLU A 200 -13.05 17.45 1.82
C GLU A 200 -13.82 16.52 0.89
N TYR A 201 -13.36 15.29 0.74
CA TYR A 201 -14.02 14.31 -0.11
C TYR A 201 -15.39 13.89 0.45
N ALA A 202 -15.50 13.66 1.76
CA ALA A 202 -16.75 13.31 2.44
C ALA A 202 -17.77 14.45 2.45
N ALA A 203 -17.34 15.70 2.28
CA ALA A 203 -18.27 16.83 2.17
C ALA A 203 -19.15 16.79 0.91
N VAL A 204 -18.71 16.09 -0.14
CA VAL A 204 -19.40 16.00 -1.44
C VAL A 204 -19.74 14.58 -1.87
N HIS A 205 -19.28 13.56 -1.14
CA HIS A 205 -19.54 12.16 -1.42
C HIS A 205 -19.93 11.42 -0.14
N ALA A 206 -20.89 10.50 -0.24
CA ALA A 206 -21.20 9.60 0.87
C ALA A 206 -20.11 8.54 0.99
N VAL A 207 -19.35 8.55 2.10
CA VAL A 207 -18.28 7.58 2.38
C VAL A 207 -18.39 7.17 3.84
N ASP A 208 -18.44 5.87 4.10
CA ASP A 208 -18.47 5.33 5.47
C ASP A 208 -17.05 5.15 6.02
N HIS A 209 -16.11 4.69 5.17
CA HIS A 209 -14.74 4.40 5.56
C HIS A 209 -13.73 4.86 4.51
N PHE A 210 -12.64 5.47 4.96
CA PHE A 210 -11.46 5.75 4.16
C PHE A 210 -10.33 4.82 4.59
N VAL A 211 -9.68 4.15 3.63
CA VAL A 211 -8.54 3.25 3.86
C VAL A 211 -7.33 3.75 3.07
N PHE A 212 -6.25 4.06 3.80
CA PHE A 212 -5.01 4.57 3.25
C PHE A 212 -3.79 3.78 3.72
N GLY A 213 -2.71 3.81 2.94
CA GLY A 213 -1.34 3.43 3.30
C GLY A 213 -0.42 4.63 3.37
N HIS A 214 0.80 4.49 2.82
CA HIS A 214 1.80 5.53 2.52
C HIS A 214 2.46 6.22 3.72
N MET A 215 1.73 6.55 4.75
CA MET A 215 2.26 7.34 5.88
C MET A 215 3.02 6.51 6.91
N HIS A 216 3.19 5.20 6.69
CA HIS A 216 3.91 4.24 7.54
C HIS A 216 3.49 4.21 9.01
N PHE A 217 2.43 4.92 9.35
CA PHE A 217 1.90 5.02 10.70
C PHE A 217 0.47 4.47 10.76
N ALA A 218 0.27 3.38 11.52
CA ALA A 218 -1.05 2.78 11.70
C ALA A 218 -1.93 3.67 12.59
N ARG A 219 -3.10 4.08 12.09
CA ARG A 219 -4.03 4.95 12.79
C ARG A 219 -5.47 4.63 12.44
N ASP A 220 -6.31 4.49 13.46
CA ASP A 220 -7.77 4.51 13.37
C ASP A 220 -8.24 5.89 13.86
N PHE A 221 -8.80 6.69 12.97
CA PHE A 221 -9.26 8.05 13.27
C PHE A 221 -10.76 8.16 13.03
N ARG A 222 -11.49 8.65 14.04
CA ARG A 222 -12.93 8.89 13.97
C ARG A 222 -13.28 10.28 14.43
N GLU A 223 -14.09 11.00 13.65
CA GLU A 223 -14.59 12.34 13.95
C GLU A 223 -16.04 12.46 13.42
N GLY A 224 -17.02 12.40 14.31
CA GLY A 224 -18.42 12.34 13.91
C GLY A 224 -18.71 11.12 13.03
N ALA A 225 -19.14 11.35 11.78
CA ALA A 225 -19.36 10.29 10.79
C ALA A 225 -18.10 9.93 9.98
N LEU A 226 -17.02 10.72 10.07
CA LEU A 226 -15.79 10.48 9.36
C LEU A 226 -15.00 9.35 10.02
N HIS A 227 -14.67 8.32 9.26
CA HIS A 227 -13.80 7.22 9.70
C HIS A 227 -12.65 7.03 8.72
N VAL A 228 -11.42 7.24 9.17
CA VAL A 228 -10.19 7.13 8.38
C VAL A 228 -9.26 6.11 9.02
N VAL A 229 -8.87 5.09 8.26
CA VAL A 229 -7.90 4.07 8.68
C VAL A 229 -6.65 4.20 7.84
N ASN A 230 -5.51 4.47 8.46
CA ASN A 230 -4.19 4.33 7.87
C ASN A 230 -3.57 3.00 8.32
N LEU A 231 -3.14 2.18 7.35
CA LEU A 231 -2.73 0.80 7.59
C LEU A 231 -1.32 0.67 8.19
N GLY A 232 -0.51 1.75 8.19
CA GLY A 232 0.85 1.72 8.71
C GLY A 232 1.83 0.96 7.81
N CYS A 233 2.93 0.44 8.39
CA CYS A 233 4.01 -0.24 7.68
C CYS A 233 4.42 -1.54 8.39
N TRP A 234 4.79 -2.55 7.61
CA TRP A 234 5.12 -3.89 8.10
C TRP A 234 6.54 -4.05 8.68
N GLU A 235 7.39 -3.06 8.49
CA GLU A 235 8.79 -3.14 8.93
C GLU A 235 8.93 -3.24 10.46
N LYS A 236 8.21 -2.40 11.20
CA LYS A 236 8.34 -2.32 12.68
C LYS A 236 7.14 -2.91 13.42
N ASN A 237 5.94 -2.61 12.98
CA ASN A 237 4.70 -3.00 13.65
C ASN A 237 3.61 -3.32 12.62
N PRO A 238 3.62 -4.54 12.08
CA PRO A 238 2.67 -4.93 11.05
C PRO A 238 1.22 -4.71 11.48
N ALA A 239 0.48 -3.93 10.69
CA ALA A 239 -0.92 -3.68 10.92
C ALA A 239 -1.73 -4.00 9.65
N TYR A 240 -3.01 -4.23 9.83
CA TYR A 240 -3.99 -4.49 8.78
C TYR A 240 -5.38 -4.08 9.25
N ALA A 241 -6.28 -3.75 8.34
CA ALA A 241 -7.67 -3.51 8.69
C ALA A 241 -8.56 -4.68 8.29
N VAL A 242 -9.68 -4.82 8.98
CA VAL A 242 -10.71 -5.81 8.71
C VAL A 242 -12.05 -5.09 8.63
N LEU A 243 -12.78 -5.32 7.53
CA LEU A 243 -14.18 -4.96 7.40
C LEU A 243 -15.01 -6.23 7.57
N ASP A 244 -15.86 -6.25 8.56
CA ASP A 244 -16.73 -7.40 8.84
C ASP A 244 -18.01 -7.39 8.01
N ASP A 245 -18.82 -8.45 8.15
CA ASP A 245 -20.07 -8.62 7.41
C ASP A 245 -21.16 -7.63 7.85
N ARG A 246 -20.97 -6.95 9.01
CA ARG A 246 -21.87 -5.89 9.51
C ARG A 246 -21.45 -4.51 9.00
N GLY A 247 -20.32 -4.45 8.28
CA GLY A 247 -19.74 -3.19 7.78
C GLY A 247 -18.96 -2.41 8.82
N GLU A 248 -18.48 -3.06 9.88
CA GLU A 248 -17.60 -2.44 10.87
C GLU A 248 -16.14 -2.61 10.46
N MET A 249 -15.43 -1.49 10.37
CA MET A 249 -14.00 -1.44 10.05
C MET A 249 -13.17 -1.35 11.32
N THR A 250 -12.18 -2.23 11.47
CA THR A 250 -11.30 -2.28 12.64
C THR A 250 -9.84 -2.41 12.21
N LEU A 251 -8.97 -1.58 12.78
CA LEU A 251 -7.51 -1.71 12.64
C LEU A 251 -6.98 -2.75 13.63
N LYS A 252 -6.17 -3.69 13.14
CA LYS A 252 -5.56 -4.76 13.94
C LYS A 252 -4.05 -4.78 13.73
N TYR A 253 -3.34 -5.29 14.73
CA TYR A 253 -1.91 -5.52 14.65
C TYR A 253 -1.64 -7.03 14.56
N LEU A 254 -0.62 -7.39 13.78
CA LEU A 254 -0.16 -8.77 13.73
C LEU A 254 0.60 -9.08 15.02
N GLU A 255 0.19 -10.11 15.70
CA GLU A 255 0.91 -10.58 16.88
C GLU A 255 2.32 -11.07 16.49
N PRO A 256 3.33 -10.82 17.33
CA PRO A 256 4.72 -11.16 17.05
C PRO A 256 4.97 -12.67 16.89
#